data_737444e69f14c0409afe6de6c3b83835
#
_entry.id   737444e69f14c0409afe6de6c3b83835
#
_cell.length_a   1.000
_cell.length_b   1.000
_cell.length_c   1.000
_cell.angle_alpha   90.00
_cell.angle_beta   90.00
_cell.angle_gamma   90.00
#
_symmetry.space_group_name_H-M   'P 1'
#
loop_
_entity.id
_entity.type
_entity.pdbx_description
1 polymer ?
#
loop_
_entity_poly.entity_id
_entity_poly.type
_entity_poly.pdbx_seq_one_letter_code
_entity_poly.pdbx_strand_id
1 'polypeptide(L)'
;MTSLADRFRKWYEYERDCNAKSLAMLASVPAERRGAAEFQKAVDRMAHLVAARRRWLHRLGHWAEPPVPFPAGTALTDLPGLVADTEAAWVAYLDRLDAAELAREFEWLAPDGRRYRWEVEGALTQTFGHAWYHRGQIAQLVAGLGGTAVDTDYIFWCKLTPLDSPA
;
A
#
# COMPACT_ATOMS: atom_id res chain seq x y z
N MET A 1 -7.05 4.90 -26.39
CA MET A 1 -7.14 3.82 -25.36
C MET A 1 -6.21 4.18 -24.22
N THR A 2 -6.65 4.05 -22.98
CA THR A 2 -5.81 4.27 -21.80
C THR A 2 -4.71 3.22 -21.78
N SER A 3 -3.44 3.61 -21.66
CA SER A 3 -2.33 2.68 -21.58
C SER A 3 -2.34 1.90 -20.25
N LEU A 4 -1.62 0.78 -20.19
CA LEU A 4 -1.47 0.03 -18.95
C LEU A 4 -0.70 0.86 -17.89
N ALA A 5 0.28 1.66 -18.30
CA ALA A 5 0.97 2.60 -17.42
C ALA A 5 0.00 3.62 -16.79
N ASP A 6 -0.97 4.16 -17.57
CA ASP A 6 -1.98 5.06 -17.03
C ASP A 6 -2.92 4.36 -16.03
N ARG A 7 -3.19 3.07 -16.24
CA ARG A 7 -3.96 2.28 -15.27
C ARG A 7 -3.22 2.13 -13.95
N PHE A 8 -1.91 1.86 -13.97
CA PHE A 8 -1.11 1.79 -12.75
C PHE A 8 -1.05 3.14 -12.02
N ARG A 9 -0.95 4.26 -12.74
CA ARG A 9 -1.05 5.60 -12.14
C ARG A 9 -2.39 5.83 -11.45
N LYS A 10 -3.49 5.49 -12.13
CA LYS A 10 -4.85 5.61 -11.57
C LYS A 10 -5.05 4.69 -10.35
N TRP A 11 -4.55 3.46 -10.40
CA TRP A 11 -4.60 2.57 -9.24
C TRP A 11 -3.76 3.11 -8.09
N TYR A 12 -2.70 3.82 -8.37
CA TYR A 12 -1.90 4.44 -7.33
C TYR A 12 -2.59 5.65 -6.67
N GLU A 13 -3.39 6.43 -7.40
CA GLU A 13 -4.25 7.45 -6.81
C GLU A 13 -5.26 6.84 -5.81
N TYR A 14 -5.91 5.75 -6.21
CA TYR A 14 -6.76 4.98 -5.29
C TYR A 14 -5.98 4.46 -4.08
N GLU A 15 -4.78 4.00 -4.28
CA GLU A 15 -3.91 3.50 -3.21
C GLU A 15 -3.57 4.57 -2.18
N ARG A 16 -3.30 5.80 -2.62
CA ARG A 16 -3.07 6.94 -1.73
C ARG A 16 -4.31 7.29 -0.91
N ASP A 17 -5.49 7.27 -1.50
CA ASP A 17 -6.75 7.43 -0.79
C ASP A 17 -6.93 6.34 0.29
N CYS A 18 -6.63 5.09 -0.05
CA CYS A 18 -6.69 3.98 0.89
C CYS A 18 -5.66 4.06 2.01
N ASN A 19 -4.46 4.58 1.75
CA ASN A 19 -3.46 4.81 2.79
C ASN A 19 -3.94 5.88 3.78
N ALA A 20 -4.49 6.99 3.29
CA ALA A 20 -5.08 8.03 4.13
C ALA A 20 -6.23 7.48 5.00
N LYS A 21 -7.12 6.67 4.41
CA LYS A 21 -8.19 5.98 5.13
C LYS A 21 -7.63 5.03 6.20
N SER A 22 -6.58 4.27 5.89
CA SER A 22 -5.96 3.35 6.85
C SER A 22 -5.33 4.08 8.03
N LEU A 23 -4.67 5.21 7.80
CA LEU A 23 -4.16 6.07 8.87
C LEU A 23 -5.30 6.64 9.74
N ALA A 24 -6.39 7.08 9.11
CA ALA A 24 -7.58 7.57 9.83
C ALA A 24 -8.25 6.46 10.65
N MET A 25 -8.36 5.24 10.12
CA MET A 25 -8.85 4.07 10.88
C MET A 25 -8.02 3.82 12.13
N LEU A 26 -6.68 3.79 12.02
CA LEU A 26 -5.79 3.60 13.17
C LEU A 26 -5.94 4.73 14.20
N ALA A 27 -6.04 5.97 13.74
CA ALA A 27 -6.24 7.13 14.61
C ALA A 27 -7.60 7.15 15.31
N SER A 28 -8.62 6.48 14.77
CA SER A 28 -9.97 6.41 15.34
C SER A 28 -10.08 5.45 16.53
N VAL A 29 -9.09 4.57 16.75
CA VAL A 29 -9.11 3.66 17.90
C VAL A 29 -9.06 4.46 19.19
N PRO A 30 -9.98 4.22 20.16
CA PRO A 30 -10.01 4.91 21.44
C PRO A 30 -8.66 4.83 22.18
N ALA A 31 -8.26 5.94 22.81
CA ALA A 31 -6.93 6.07 23.44
C ALA A 31 -6.65 4.97 24.46
N GLU A 32 -7.66 4.60 25.25
CA GLU A 32 -7.59 3.53 26.26
C GLU A 32 -7.41 2.13 25.68
N ARG A 33 -7.67 1.96 24.38
CA ARG A 33 -7.48 0.68 23.66
C ARG A 33 -6.14 0.60 22.91
N ARG A 34 -5.41 1.72 22.81
CA ARG A 34 -4.15 1.76 22.04
C ARG A 34 -2.98 1.06 22.71
N GLY A 35 -3.10 0.72 24.00
CA GLY A 35 -2.12 -0.14 24.69
C GLY A 35 -2.26 -1.64 24.42
N ALA A 36 -3.30 -2.07 23.71
CA ALA A 36 -3.54 -3.48 23.39
C ALA A 36 -2.55 -3.98 22.31
N ALA A 37 -2.15 -5.26 22.42
CA ALA A 37 -1.28 -5.90 21.44
C ALA A 37 -1.87 -5.90 20.02
N GLU A 38 -3.20 -6.01 19.91
CA GLU A 38 -3.94 -5.96 18.64
C GLU A 38 -3.82 -4.59 17.98
N PHE A 39 -3.73 -3.50 18.76
CA PHE A 39 -3.50 -2.19 18.20
C PHE A 39 -2.10 -2.07 17.62
N GLN A 40 -1.07 -2.48 18.36
CA GLN A 40 0.29 -2.50 17.84
C GLN A 40 0.39 -3.37 16.59
N LYS A 41 -0.29 -4.52 16.56
CA LYS A 41 -0.35 -5.37 15.37
C LYS A 41 -0.99 -4.66 14.16
N ALA A 42 -2.02 -3.83 14.37
CA ALA A 42 -2.61 -3.06 13.29
C ALA A 42 -1.65 -1.97 12.76
N VAL A 43 -0.95 -1.27 13.67
CA VAL A 43 0.09 -0.28 13.33
C VAL A 43 1.24 -0.94 12.55
N ASP A 44 1.75 -2.08 13.02
CA ASP A 44 2.83 -2.82 12.37
C ASP A 44 2.41 -3.39 11.01
N ARG A 45 1.11 -3.70 10.81
CA ARG A 45 0.59 -4.04 9.47
C ARG A 45 0.68 -2.88 8.49
N MET A 46 0.35 -1.67 8.93
CA MET A 46 0.51 -0.49 8.08
C MET A 46 1.99 -0.20 7.78
N ALA A 47 2.86 -0.32 8.77
CA ALA A 47 4.31 -0.20 8.59
C ALA A 47 4.86 -1.26 7.63
N HIS A 48 4.33 -2.50 7.68
CA HIS A 48 4.69 -3.56 6.74
C HIS A 48 4.26 -3.24 5.30
N LEU A 49 3.09 -2.64 5.09
CA LEU A 49 2.68 -2.17 3.75
C LEU A 49 3.67 -1.15 3.18
N VAL A 50 4.08 -0.18 4.00
CA VAL A 50 5.10 0.81 3.62
C VAL A 50 6.43 0.11 3.28
N ALA A 51 6.89 -0.78 4.16
CA ALA A 51 8.14 -1.52 3.96
C ALA A 51 8.10 -2.39 2.70
N ALA A 52 6.99 -3.06 2.42
CA ALA A 52 6.81 -3.87 1.21
C ALA A 52 6.92 -3.00 -0.06
N ARG A 53 6.32 -1.80 -0.06
CA ARG A 53 6.41 -0.85 -1.17
C ARG A 53 7.82 -0.32 -1.38
N ARG A 54 8.50 0.08 -0.32
CA ARG A 54 9.90 0.51 -0.37
C ARG A 54 10.82 -0.60 -0.87
N ARG A 55 10.53 -1.86 -0.50
CA ARG A 55 11.28 -3.01 -0.97
C ARG A 55 11.15 -3.22 -2.47
N TRP A 56 9.95 -3.07 -3.04
CA TRP A 56 9.79 -3.16 -4.48
C TRP A 56 10.51 -2.01 -5.20
N LEU A 57 10.42 -0.77 -4.71
CA LEU A 57 11.21 0.34 -5.23
C LEU A 57 12.73 0.06 -5.15
N HIS A 58 13.21 -0.53 -4.05
CA HIS A 58 14.61 -0.92 -3.92
C HIS A 58 15.01 -1.95 -4.97
N ARG A 59 14.21 -2.99 -5.17
CA ARG A 59 14.46 -4.03 -6.19
C ARG A 59 14.43 -3.49 -7.61
N LEU A 60 13.64 -2.46 -7.86
CA LEU A 60 13.56 -1.75 -9.14
C LEU A 60 14.65 -0.69 -9.32
N GLY A 61 15.50 -0.45 -8.31
CA GLY A 61 16.59 0.53 -8.35
C GLY A 61 16.18 1.97 -8.00
N HIS A 62 15.02 2.16 -7.36
CA HIS A 62 14.45 3.47 -7.03
C HIS A 62 14.34 3.77 -5.52
N TRP A 63 14.97 2.96 -4.68
CA TRP A 63 15.11 3.19 -3.24
C TRP A 63 16.48 2.71 -2.77
N ALA A 64 17.22 3.55 -2.06
CA ALA A 64 18.62 3.30 -1.75
C ALA A 64 18.83 2.07 -0.86
N GLU A 65 18.11 1.99 0.27
CA GLU A 65 18.34 0.96 1.28
C GLU A 65 17.19 -0.06 1.34
N PRO A 66 17.50 -1.38 1.45
CA PRO A 66 16.46 -2.39 1.61
C PRO A 66 15.78 -2.21 2.98
N PRO A 67 14.45 -2.01 3.02
CA PRO A 67 13.75 -1.87 4.28
C PRO A 67 13.67 -3.19 5.06
N VAL A 68 13.56 -3.10 6.39
CA VAL A 68 13.19 -4.23 7.23
C VAL A 68 11.81 -4.75 6.78
N PRO A 69 11.66 -6.05 6.46
CA PRO A 69 10.42 -6.58 5.87
C PRO A 69 9.19 -6.48 6.76
N PHE A 70 9.37 -6.74 8.04
CA PHE A 70 8.34 -6.79 9.05
C PHE A 70 8.74 -5.88 10.21
N PRO A 71 8.56 -4.55 10.06
CA PRO A 71 8.79 -3.63 11.16
C PRO A 71 7.89 -4.01 12.34
N ALA A 72 8.44 -3.96 13.54
CA ALA A 72 7.71 -4.24 14.78
C ALA A 72 7.91 -3.08 15.75
N GLY A 73 6.88 -2.75 16.53
CA GLY A 73 6.93 -1.66 17.49
C GLY A 73 6.95 -0.27 16.85
N THR A 74 6.46 -0.13 15.62
CA THR A 74 6.34 1.18 14.96
C THR A 74 5.41 2.08 15.76
N ALA A 75 5.79 3.34 15.99
CA ALA A 75 4.90 4.29 16.61
C ALA A 75 3.83 4.77 15.62
N LEU A 76 2.58 4.92 16.07
CA LEU A 76 1.50 5.44 15.24
C LEU A 76 1.86 6.81 14.65
N THR A 77 2.55 7.64 15.42
CA THR A 77 2.99 9.00 15.04
C THR A 77 3.98 9.02 13.89
N ASP A 78 4.70 7.94 13.65
CA ASP A 78 5.71 7.86 12.59
C ASP A 78 5.08 7.49 11.23
N LEU A 79 3.94 6.79 11.25
CA LEU A 79 3.31 6.28 10.03
C LEU A 79 3.00 7.35 8.98
N PRO A 80 2.45 8.56 9.33
CA PRO A 80 2.17 9.58 8.32
C PRO A 80 3.42 9.99 7.51
N GLY A 81 4.55 10.20 8.18
CA GLY A 81 5.82 10.53 7.52
C GLY A 81 6.31 9.39 6.64
N LEU A 82 6.31 8.16 7.18
CA LEU A 82 6.71 6.96 6.42
C LEU A 82 5.86 6.74 5.16
N VAL A 83 4.55 6.97 5.25
CA VAL A 83 3.62 6.89 4.11
C VAL A 83 3.94 7.98 3.10
N ALA A 84 4.05 9.24 3.53
CA ALA A 84 4.28 10.38 2.64
C ALA A 84 5.57 10.24 1.83
N ASP A 85 6.68 9.87 2.48
CA ASP A 85 7.97 9.64 1.81
C ASP A 85 7.88 8.52 0.76
N THR A 86 7.18 7.45 1.11
CA THR A 86 7.00 6.30 0.21
C THR A 86 6.12 6.67 -0.97
N GLU A 87 5.05 7.43 -0.75
CA GLU A 87 4.16 7.92 -1.80
C GLU A 87 4.89 8.84 -2.77
N ALA A 88 5.70 9.77 -2.28
CA ALA A 88 6.50 10.64 -3.13
C ALA A 88 7.44 9.86 -4.06
N ALA A 89 8.12 8.84 -3.53
CA ALA A 89 9.00 7.99 -4.33
C ALA A 89 8.24 7.17 -5.37
N TRP A 90 7.07 6.63 -5.03
CA TRP A 90 6.22 5.89 -5.97
C TRP A 90 5.67 6.79 -7.07
N VAL A 91 5.20 8.00 -6.74
CA VAL A 91 4.74 8.97 -7.75
C VAL A 91 5.87 9.27 -8.73
N ALA A 92 7.07 9.60 -8.23
CA ALA A 92 8.23 9.88 -9.08
C ALA A 92 8.64 8.71 -9.98
N TYR A 93 8.44 7.46 -9.55
CA TYR A 93 8.65 6.27 -10.36
C TYR A 93 7.56 6.10 -11.42
N LEU A 94 6.29 6.19 -11.02
CA LEU A 94 5.15 5.97 -11.90
C LEU A 94 5.00 7.06 -12.97
N ASP A 95 5.43 8.29 -12.70
CA ASP A 95 5.43 9.38 -13.69
C ASP A 95 6.29 9.05 -14.92
N ARG A 96 7.32 8.23 -14.75
CA ARG A 96 8.22 7.79 -15.82
C ARG A 96 7.88 6.41 -16.38
N LEU A 97 6.84 5.76 -15.85
CA LEU A 97 6.43 4.42 -16.25
C LEU A 97 5.90 4.44 -17.69
N ASP A 98 6.46 3.60 -18.54
CA ASP A 98 6.02 3.38 -19.91
C ASP A 98 5.89 1.87 -20.24
N ALA A 99 5.57 1.56 -21.49
CA ALA A 99 5.43 0.17 -21.92
C ALA A 99 6.75 -0.61 -21.89
N ALA A 100 7.89 0.06 -22.14
CA ALA A 100 9.20 -0.58 -22.13
C ALA A 100 9.61 -0.93 -20.68
N GLU A 101 9.38 -0.01 -19.73
CA GLU A 101 9.64 -0.29 -18.32
C GLU A 101 8.71 -1.40 -17.78
N LEU A 102 7.44 -1.43 -18.14
CA LEU A 102 6.52 -2.50 -17.74
C LEU A 102 6.97 -3.88 -18.20
N ALA A 103 7.51 -3.97 -19.42
CA ALA A 103 8.02 -5.22 -19.99
C ALA A 103 9.46 -5.57 -19.53
N ARG A 104 10.13 -4.65 -18.82
CA ARG A 104 11.50 -4.89 -18.34
C ARG A 104 11.53 -5.99 -17.29
N GLU A 105 12.40 -6.95 -17.49
CA GLU A 105 12.73 -7.94 -16.46
C GLU A 105 13.79 -7.39 -15.50
N PHE A 106 13.70 -7.79 -14.26
CA PHE A 106 14.69 -7.51 -13.22
C PHE A 106 14.91 -8.73 -12.33
N GLU A 107 16.07 -8.78 -11.71
CA GLU A 107 16.45 -9.87 -10.81
C GLU A 107 16.66 -9.34 -9.39
N TRP A 108 16.36 -10.17 -8.42
CA TRP A 108 16.70 -9.89 -7.02
C TRP A 108 17.10 -11.15 -6.27
N LEU A 109 17.91 -10.97 -5.22
CA LEU A 109 18.24 -12.00 -4.26
C LEU A 109 17.19 -11.98 -3.15
N ALA A 110 16.50 -13.09 -2.93
CA ALA A 110 15.56 -13.23 -1.83
C ALA A 110 16.27 -13.61 -0.52
N PRO A 111 15.63 -13.42 0.66
CA PRO A 111 16.22 -13.78 1.95
C PRO A 111 16.58 -15.27 2.12
N ASP A 112 15.96 -16.14 1.32
CA ASP A 112 16.26 -17.58 1.28
C ASP A 112 17.51 -17.92 0.44
N GLY A 113 18.22 -16.90 -0.08
CA GLY A 113 19.40 -17.03 -0.90
C GLY A 113 19.14 -17.38 -2.36
N ARG A 114 17.88 -17.47 -2.80
CA ARG A 114 17.52 -17.73 -4.19
C ARG A 114 17.45 -16.44 -4.99
N ARG A 115 17.87 -16.52 -6.25
CA ARG A 115 17.65 -15.46 -7.25
C ARG A 115 16.32 -15.71 -7.93
N TYR A 116 15.55 -14.61 -8.08
CA TYR A 116 14.31 -14.58 -8.83
C TYR A 116 14.41 -13.56 -9.95
N ARG A 117 13.72 -13.84 -11.05
CA ARG A 117 13.54 -12.93 -12.18
C ARG A 117 12.05 -12.73 -12.40
N TRP A 118 11.66 -11.51 -12.66
CA TRP A 118 10.28 -11.17 -12.93
C TRP A 118 10.20 -9.88 -13.74
N GLU A 119 9.08 -9.70 -14.46
CA GLU A 119 8.77 -8.45 -15.12
C GLU A 119 8.21 -7.40 -14.14
N VAL A 120 8.45 -6.14 -14.47
CA VAL A 120 7.99 -4.99 -13.67
C VAL A 120 6.47 -4.98 -13.53
N GLU A 121 5.71 -5.30 -14.59
CA GLU A 121 4.25 -5.40 -14.55
C GLU A 121 3.77 -6.33 -13.44
N GLY A 122 4.34 -7.52 -13.34
CA GLY A 122 3.99 -8.50 -12.31
C GLY A 122 4.29 -7.97 -10.90
N ALA A 123 5.43 -7.30 -10.71
CA ALA A 123 5.81 -6.70 -9.43
C ALA A 123 4.84 -5.57 -9.02
N LEU A 124 4.42 -4.72 -9.96
CA LEU A 124 3.42 -3.68 -9.71
C LEU A 124 2.06 -4.31 -9.35
N THR A 125 1.61 -5.30 -10.10
CA THR A 125 0.36 -6.02 -9.83
C THR A 125 0.37 -6.65 -8.43
N GLN A 126 1.47 -7.32 -8.06
CA GLN A 126 1.66 -7.89 -6.72
C GLN A 126 1.56 -6.81 -5.63
N THR A 127 2.14 -5.63 -5.87
CA THR A 127 2.15 -4.55 -4.90
C THR A 127 0.73 -4.09 -4.54
N PHE A 128 -0.18 -4.01 -5.51
CA PHE A 128 -1.58 -3.67 -5.28
C PHE A 128 -2.34 -4.79 -4.56
N GLY A 129 -2.25 -6.02 -5.06
CA GLY A 129 -2.92 -7.18 -4.44
C GLY A 129 -2.50 -7.39 -2.98
N HIS A 130 -1.21 -7.22 -2.69
CA HIS A 130 -0.67 -7.30 -1.33
C HIS A 130 -1.27 -6.24 -0.39
N ALA A 131 -1.45 -5.02 -0.89
CA ALA A 131 -2.04 -3.95 -0.10
C ALA A 131 -3.52 -4.21 0.22
N TRP A 132 -4.31 -4.71 -0.72
CA TRP A 132 -5.72 -5.06 -0.49
C TRP A 132 -5.87 -6.09 0.63
N TYR A 133 -5.03 -7.14 0.60
CA TYR A 133 -5.02 -8.17 1.62
C TYR A 133 -4.76 -7.61 3.03
N HIS A 134 -3.73 -6.78 3.19
CA HIS A 134 -3.36 -6.25 4.50
C HIS A 134 -4.30 -5.14 5.00
N ARG A 135 -4.90 -4.35 4.12
CA ARG A 135 -5.89 -3.33 4.53
C ARG A 135 -7.13 -3.97 5.14
N GLY A 136 -7.62 -5.08 4.59
CA GLY A 136 -8.71 -5.84 5.21
C GLY A 136 -8.37 -6.30 6.62
N GLN A 137 -7.13 -6.73 6.87
CA GLN A 137 -6.67 -7.11 8.20
C GLN A 137 -6.61 -5.90 9.17
N ILE A 138 -6.15 -4.73 8.70
CA ILE A 138 -6.14 -3.51 9.50
C ILE A 138 -7.57 -3.11 9.89
N ALA A 139 -8.50 -3.11 8.93
CA ALA A 139 -9.89 -2.76 9.17
C ALA A 139 -10.55 -3.68 10.24
N GLN A 140 -10.30 -4.99 10.16
CA GLN A 140 -10.79 -5.95 11.15
C GLN A 140 -10.22 -5.70 12.55
N LEU A 141 -8.91 -5.45 12.66
CA LEU A 141 -8.26 -5.16 13.95
C LEU A 141 -8.80 -3.86 14.55
N VAL A 142 -8.94 -2.80 13.75
CA VAL A 142 -9.49 -1.52 14.19
C VAL A 142 -10.93 -1.67 14.67
N ALA A 143 -11.80 -2.35 13.92
CA ALA A 143 -13.18 -2.61 14.34
C ALA A 143 -13.25 -3.37 15.66
N GLY A 144 -12.44 -4.41 15.84
CA GLY A 144 -12.36 -5.19 17.08
C GLY A 144 -11.89 -4.38 18.31
N LEU A 145 -11.22 -3.25 18.07
CA LEU A 145 -10.76 -2.32 19.11
C LEU A 145 -11.74 -1.15 19.36
N GLY A 146 -12.89 -1.14 18.69
CA GLY A 146 -13.88 -0.06 18.82
C GLY A 146 -13.55 1.19 18.01
N GLY A 147 -12.60 1.12 17.07
CA GLY A 147 -12.35 2.17 16.10
C GLY A 147 -13.31 2.12 14.92
N THR A 148 -13.26 3.11 14.05
CA THR A 148 -14.11 3.24 12.87
C THR A 148 -13.40 2.60 11.65
N ALA A 149 -13.81 1.39 11.29
CA ALA A 149 -13.40 0.79 10.03
C ALA A 149 -14.14 1.47 8.87
N VAL A 150 -13.41 1.80 7.80
CA VAL A 150 -13.98 2.36 6.57
C VAL A 150 -13.71 1.44 5.39
N ASP A 151 -14.60 1.50 4.41
CA ASP A 151 -14.46 0.69 3.22
C ASP A 151 -13.34 1.23 2.32
N THR A 152 -12.47 0.31 1.89
CA THR A 152 -11.38 0.58 0.95
C THR A 152 -11.53 -0.21 -0.35
N ASP A 153 -12.73 -0.70 -0.66
CA ASP A 153 -12.96 -1.40 -1.91
C ASP A 153 -12.90 -0.45 -3.11
N TYR A 154 -12.29 -0.90 -4.19
CA TYR A 154 -12.01 -0.09 -5.37
C TYR A 154 -13.28 0.48 -6.02
N ILE A 155 -14.36 -0.29 -6.00
CA ILE A 155 -15.63 0.13 -6.60
C ILE A 155 -16.20 1.41 -5.94
N PHE A 156 -16.02 1.56 -4.62
CA PHE A 156 -16.50 2.75 -3.88
C PHE A 156 -15.62 3.98 -4.10
N TRP A 157 -14.37 3.78 -4.49
CA TRP A 157 -13.49 4.87 -4.90
C TRP A 157 -13.82 5.34 -6.33
N CYS A 158 -14.29 4.43 -7.20
CA CYS A 158 -14.72 4.76 -8.55
C CYS A 158 -16.01 5.56 -8.51
N LYS A 159 -15.99 6.79 -9.05
CA LYS A 159 -17.19 7.61 -9.22
C LYS A 159 -18.03 7.04 -10.36
N LEU A 160 -18.88 6.07 -10.03
CA LEU A 160 -19.79 5.46 -11.01
C LEU A 160 -20.93 6.44 -11.33
N THR A 161 -21.32 6.52 -12.61
CA THR A 161 -22.51 7.26 -13.02
C THR A 161 -23.68 6.31 -13.10
N PRO A 162 -24.75 6.49 -12.29
CA PRO A 162 -25.97 5.71 -12.44
C PRO A 162 -26.56 5.90 -13.83
N LEU A 163 -27.01 4.83 -14.45
CA LEU A 163 -27.70 4.90 -15.76
C LEU A 163 -29.16 5.36 -15.62
N ASP A 164 -29.75 5.05 -14.45
CA ASP A 164 -31.12 5.43 -14.13
C ASP A 164 -31.09 6.36 -12.90
N SER A 165 -31.69 7.55 -13.02
CA SER A 165 -32.00 8.35 -11.84
C SER A 165 -33.16 7.68 -11.12
N PRO A 166 -33.11 7.48 -9.76
CA PRO A 166 -34.30 7.08 -9.04
C PRO A 166 -35.39 8.11 -9.27
N ALA A 167 -36.57 7.66 -9.69
CA ALA A 167 -37.77 8.47 -9.87
C ALA A 167 -38.21 9.11 -8.56
#